data_3588ebb35726dc292a875778c635baf3
#
_entry.id   3588ebb35726dc292a875778c635baf3
#
_cell.length_a   1.000
_cell.length_b   1.000
_cell.length_c   1.000
_cell.angle_alpha   90.00
_cell.angle_beta   90.00
_cell.angle_gamma   90.00
#
_symmetry.space_group_name_H-M   'P 1'
#
loop_
_entity.id
_entity.type
_entity.pdbx_description
1 polymer ?
#
loop_
_entity_poly.entity_id
_entity_poly.type
_entity_poly.pdbx_seq_one_letter_code
_entity_poly.pdbx_strand_id
1 'polypeptide(L)'
;MIETLQITAKEAVEKLLSGNKQYIGSKYGVGDISKEKRRLTSLHGQSPYAIIVTCSDSRVIPEHIFSAGIGELFVIRLAGNVIDDHQLGSIEYAADHLGCRLILVMGHTHCGAVDAAINGNPENYIKFITDEIRLAIGDETDAAKACELNVAHSIRIIEDSLEIHHMEEDTGLRV
;
A
#
# COMPACT_ATOMS: atom_id res chain seq x y z
N MET A 1 2.22 -27.79 -3.22
CA MET A 1 2.38 -26.47 -2.61
C MET A 1 3.80 -26.04 -2.86
N ILE A 2 4.02 -24.92 -3.54
CA ILE A 2 5.34 -24.33 -3.58
C ILE A 2 5.50 -23.73 -2.18
N GLU A 3 6.48 -24.23 -1.42
CA GLU A 3 6.89 -23.60 -0.18
C GLU A 3 7.39 -22.21 -0.55
N THR A 4 6.54 -21.22 -0.38
CA THR A 4 6.91 -19.82 -0.60
C THR A 4 7.86 -19.46 0.52
N LEU A 5 9.13 -19.31 0.23
CA LEU A 5 10.10 -18.72 1.15
C LEU A 5 9.56 -17.31 1.50
N GLN A 6 8.90 -17.23 2.65
CA GLN A 6 8.46 -15.97 3.20
C GLN A 6 9.71 -15.17 3.56
N ILE A 7 9.86 -14.01 2.92
CA ILE A 7 10.97 -13.11 3.24
C ILE A 7 10.61 -12.24 4.44
N THR A 8 11.61 -11.83 5.20
CA THR A 8 11.44 -10.91 6.32
C THR A 8 11.02 -9.52 5.86
N ALA A 9 10.43 -8.73 6.76
CA ALA A 9 10.10 -7.33 6.48
C ALA A 9 11.32 -6.53 5.98
N LYS A 10 12.50 -6.76 6.57
CA LYS A 10 13.75 -6.12 6.16
C LYS A 10 14.11 -6.45 4.69
N GLU A 11 14.07 -7.72 4.33
CA GLU A 11 14.35 -8.16 2.95
C GLU A 11 13.32 -7.59 1.96
N ALA A 12 12.05 -7.48 2.37
CA ALA A 12 11.01 -6.85 1.57
C ALA A 12 11.30 -5.36 1.33
N VAL A 13 11.72 -4.62 2.37
CA VAL A 13 12.15 -3.21 2.23
C VAL A 13 13.35 -3.08 1.27
N GLU A 14 14.36 -3.92 1.41
CA GLU A 14 15.54 -3.91 0.53
C GLU A 14 15.13 -4.18 -0.93
N LYS A 15 14.20 -5.09 -1.16
CA LYS A 15 13.66 -5.39 -2.49
C LYS A 15 12.88 -4.21 -3.08
N LEU A 16 12.02 -3.56 -2.28
CA LEU A 16 11.31 -2.34 -2.70
C LEU A 16 12.28 -1.21 -3.07
N LEU A 17 13.28 -0.94 -2.22
CA LEU A 17 14.28 0.09 -2.49
C LEU A 17 15.10 -0.21 -3.75
N SER A 18 15.47 -1.46 -3.98
CA SER A 18 16.18 -1.88 -5.19
C SER A 18 15.32 -1.66 -6.45
N GLY A 19 14.04 -2.06 -6.40
CA GLY A 19 13.09 -1.85 -7.49
C GLY A 19 12.83 -0.37 -7.77
N ASN A 20 12.75 0.47 -6.73
CA ASN A 20 12.59 1.90 -6.88
C ASN A 20 13.83 2.57 -7.53
N LYS A 21 15.05 2.17 -7.14
CA LYS A 21 16.29 2.62 -7.82
C LYS A 21 16.27 2.26 -9.31
N GLN A 22 15.78 1.07 -9.64
CA GLN A 22 15.63 0.64 -11.02
C GLN A 22 14.62 1.51 -11.78
N TYR A 23 13.46 1.80 -11.17
CA TYR A 23 12.43 2.69 -11.72
C TYR A 23 12.98 4.09 -12.00
N ILE A 24 13.70 4.70 -11.06
CA ILE A 24 14.28 6.04 -11.21
C ILE A 24 15.37 6.06 -12.29
N GLY A 25 16.19 5.02 -12.36
CA GLY A 25 17.34 4.94 -13.29
C GLY A 25 17.00 4.40 -14.68
N SER A 26 15.79 3.86 -14.89
CA SER A 26 15.41 3.16 -16.12
C SER A 26 14.44 3.97 -16.96
N LYS A 27 14.62 3.90 -18.28
CA LYS A 27 13.67 4.45 -19.24
C LYS A 27 12.38 3.58 -19.36
N TYR A 28 12.44 2.32 -18.97
CA TYR A 28 11.39 1.32 -19.11
C TYR A 28 11.41 0.35 -17.91
N GLY A 29 11.35 0.87 -16.69
CA GLY A 29 11.31 0.02 -15.51
C GLY A 29 9.92 -0.61 -15.34
N VAL A 30 9.80 -1.89 -15.62
CA VAL A 30 8.65 -2.71 -15.24
C VAL A 30 9.15 -4.06 -14.75
N GLY A 31 8.50 -4.58 -13.73
CA GLY A 31 8.76 -5.95 -13.27
C GLY A 31 8.38 -7.01 -14.32
N ASP A 32 8.57 -8.26 -13.99
CA ASP A 32 8.28 -9.36 -14.90
C ASP A 32 6.78 -9.51 -15.17
N ILE A 33 6.35 -9.09 -16.36
CA ILE A 33 5.00 -9.26 -16.92
C ILE A 33 4.95 -10.27 -18.07
N SER A 34 5.99 -11.12 -18.20
CA SER A 34 6.14 -12.09 -19.27
C SER A 34 4.98 -13.09 -19.35
N LYS A 35 4.83 -13.73 -20.51
CA LYS A 35 3.86 -14.80 -20.70
C LYS A 35 4.07 -15.94 -19.71
N GLU A 36 5.34 -16.25 -19.42
CA GLU A 36 5.68 -17.32 -18.48
C GLU A 36 5.28 -16.95 -17.06
N LYS A 37 5.59 -15.74 -16.58
CA LYS A 37 5.17 -15.26 -15.26
C LYS A 37 3.65 -15.31 -15.11
N ARG A 38 2.89 -14.82 -16.11
CA ARG A 38 1.42 -14.89 -16.12
C ARG A 38 0.90 -16.32 -16.04
N ARG A 39 1.51 -17.25 -16.80
CA ARG A 39 1.14 -18.66 -16.75
C ARG A 39 1.41 -19.28 -15.38
N LEU A 40 2.57 -19.03 -14.80
CA LEU A 40 2.94 -19.55 -13.49
C LEU A 40 2.01 -19.03 -12.39
N THR A 41 1.75 -17.73 -12.36
CA THR A 41 0.85 -17.15 -11.35
C THR A 41 -0.60 -17.60 -11.53
N SER A 42 -1.05 -17.83 -12.76
CA SER A 42 -2.38 -18.41 -13.02
C SER A 42 -2.53 -19.84 -12.51
N LEU A 43 -1.47 -20.64 -12.55
CA LEU A 43 -1.49 -22.05 -12.12
C LEU A 43 -1.25 -22.23 -10.62
N HIS A 44 -0.42 -21.38 -10.04
CA HIS A 44 0.11 -21.55 -8.67
C HIS A 44 -0.31 -20.44 -7.70
N GLY A 45 -1.01 -19.43 -8.18
CA GLY A 45 -1.41 -18.27 -7.37
C GLY A 45 -0.33 -17.18 -7.26
N GLN A 46 -0.61 -16.22 -6.39
CA GLN A 46 0.30 -15.11 -6.09
C GLN A 46 1.19 -15.43 -4.89
N SER A 47 2.34 -14.77 -4.84
CA SER A 47 3.27 -14.83 -3.71
C SER A 47 3.87 -13.44 -3.49
N PRO A 48 3.04 -12.52 -2.97
CA PRO A 48 3.49 -11.15 -2.74
C PRO A 48 4.48 -11.09 -1.58
N TYR A 49 5.50 -10.26 -1.74
CA TYR A 49 6.50 -10.04 -0.70
C TYR A 49 6.21 -8.81 0.18
N ALA A 50 5.26 -7.96 -0.24
CA ALA A 50 4.82 -6.80 0.52
C ALA A 50 3.36 -6.46 0.20
N ILE A 51 2.68 -5.85 1.17
CA ILE A 51 1.39 -5.21 1.04
C ILE A 51 1.65 -3.72 0.82
N ILE A 52 1.07 -3.14 -0.23
CA ILE A 52 1.17 -1.71 -0.51
C ILE A 52 -0.21 -1.09 -0.41
N VAL A 53 -0.38 -0.16 0.53
CA VAL A 53 -1.59 0.66 0.67
C VAL A 53 -1.31 2.03 0.08
N THR A 54 -2.08 2.46 -0.92
CA THR A 54 -1.83 3.73 -1.59
C THR A 54 -3.08 4.33 -2.23
N CYS A 55 -2.93 5.56 -2.72
CA CYS A 55 -4.00 6.26 -3.43
C CYS A 55 -4.36 5.57 -4.76
N SER A 56 -5.64 5.72 -5.15
CA SER A 56 -6.12 5.31 -6.49
C SER A 56 -5.65 6.23 -7.61
N ASP A 57 -4.89 7.29 -7.32
CA ASP A 57 -4.35 8.21 -8.32
C ASP A 57 -3.55 7.47 -9.40
N SER A 58 -3.91 7.71 -10.67
CA SER A 58 -3.34 6.99 -11.81
C SER A 58 -1.84 7.25 -12.04
N ARG A 59 -1.27 8.25 -11.39
CA ARG A 59 0.17 8.56 -11.42
C ARG A 59 0.98 7.70 -10.45
N VAL A 60 0.32 7.06 -9.47
CA VAL A 60 0.96 6.28 -8.41
C VAL A 60 0.65 4.81 -8.63
N ILE A 61 1.53 4.11 -9.33
CA ILE A 61 1.38 2.70 -9.68
C ILE A 61 2.49 1.92 -8.96
N PRO A 62 2.18 1.23 -7.84
CA PRO A 62 3.20 0.57 -7.02
C PRO A 62 4.07 -0.41 -7.79
N GLU A 63 3.48 -1.22 -8.67
CA GLU A 63 4.22 -2.20 -9.47
C GLU A 63 5.27 -1.52 -10.36
N HIS A 64 4.99 -0.33 -10.89
CA HIS A 64 5.96 0.44 -11.67
C HIS A 64 7.02 1.08 -10.76
N ILE A 65 6.57 1.75 -9.67
CA ILE A 65 7.43 2.47 -8.74
C ILE A 65 8.48 1.54 -8.11
N PHE A 66 8.12 0.28 -7.87
CA PHE A 66 8.99 -0.71 -7.27
C PHE A 66 9.50 -1.75 -8.27
N SER A 67 9.29 -1.56 -9.57
CA SER A 67 9.67 -2.51 -10.63
C SER A 67 9.29 -3.95 -10.32
N ALA A 68 8.11 -4.13 -9.73
CA ALA A 68 7.60 -5.42 -9.30
C ALA A 68 6.81 -6.12 -10.41
N GLY A 69 6.97 -7.43 -10.51
CA GLY A 69 6.28 -8.28 -11.47
C GLY A 69 4.89 -8.73 -11.01
N ILE A 70 4.19 -9.43 -11.90
CA ILE A 70 2.86 -10.00 -11.59
C ILE A 70 2.95 -10.94 -10.40
N GLY A 71 2.07 -10.73 -9.41
CA GLY A 71 1.96 -11.55 -8.20
C GLY A 71 3.00 -11.27 -7.12
N GLU A 72 3.81 -10.21 -7.26
CA GLU A 72 4.89 -9.86 -6.33
C GLU A 72 4.50 -8.82 -5.27
N LEU A 73 3.48 -8.01 -5.52
CA LEU A 73 2.91 -7.08 -4.54
C LEU A 73 1.42 -7.37 -4.34
N PHE A 74 0.95 -7.20 -3.11
CA PHE A 74 -0.47 -7.14 -2.81
C PHE A 74 -0.86 -5.68 -2.65
N VAL A 75 -1.61 -5.14 -3.62
CA VAL A 75 -1.84 -3.69 -3.72
C VAL A 75 -3.28 -3.36 -3.36
N ILE A 76 -3.45 -2.49 -2.37
CA ILE A 76 -4.73 -1.96 -1.92
C ILE A 76 -4.77 -0.47 -2.27
N ARG A 77 -5.78 -0.04 -3.03
CA ARG A 77 -5.87 1.35 -3.51
C ARG A 77 -7.24 1.93 -3.23
N LEU A 78 -7.25 3.07 -2.53
CA LEU A 78 -8.43 3.89 -2.33
C LEU A 78 -8.05 5.37 -2.44
N ALA A 79 -8.96 6.25 -2.89
CA ALA A 79 -8.66 7.66 -3.00
C ALA A 79 -8.16 8.22 -1.66
N GLY A 80 -7.01 8.94 -1.70
CA GLY A 80 -6.38 9.47 -0.49
C GLY A 80 -5.80 8.42 0.46
N ASN A 81 -5.56 7.19 0.01
CA ASN A 81 -5.04 6.07 0.82
C ASN A 81 -5.76 5.86 2.18
N VAL A 82 -7.04 6.25 2.28
CA VAL A 82 -7.83 6.03 3.50
C VAL A 82 -8.09 4.55 3.74
N ILE A 83 -8.30 4.20 5.00
CA ILE A 83 -8.52 2.82 5.46
C ILE A 83 -9.92 2.70 6.05
N ASP A 84 -10.64 1.68 5.62
CA ASP A 84 -11.87 1.21 6.25
C ASP A 84 -11.83 -0.31 6.49
N ASP A 85 -12.91 -0.88 6.99
CA ASP A 85 -13.01 -2.31 7.33
C ASP A 85 -12.63 -3.25 6.16
N HIS A 86 -12.94 -2.85 4.90
CA HIS A 86 -12.62 -3.68 3.73
C HIS A 86 -11.13 -3.67 3.40
N GLN A 87 -10.46 -2.51 3.56
CA GLN A 87 -9.02 -2.43 3.39
C GLN A 87 -8.31 -3.17 4.52
N LEU A 88 -8.75 -3.02 5.79
CA LEU A 88 -8.20 -3.78 6.92
C LEU A 88 -8.34 -5.28 6.69
N GLY A 89 -9.51 -5.78 6.37
CA GLY A 89 -9.71 -7.20 6.07
C GLY A 89 -8.85 -7.72 4.91
N SER A 90 -8.57 -6.87 3.91
CA SER A 90 -7.65 -7.21 2.81
C SER A 90 -6.20 -7.26 3.25
N ILE A 91 -5.79 -6.36 4.15
CA ILE A 91 -4.45 -6.32 4.75
C ILE A 91 -4.23 -7.58 5.59
N GLU A 92 -5.16 -7.89 6.51
CA GLU A 92 -5.10 -9.07 7.35
C GLU A 92 -5.04 -10.36 6.51
N TYR A 93 -5.88 -10.47 5.48
CA TYR A 93 -5.83 -11.60 4.55
C TYR A 93 -4.43 -11.79 3.93
N ALA A 94 -3.80 -10.71 3.47
CA ALA A 94 -2.50 -10.81 2.83
C ALA A 94 -1.37 -11.10 3.85
N ALA A 95 -1.48 -10.56 5.05
CA ALA A 95 -0.52 -10.81 6.12
C ALA A 95 -0.60 -12.25 6.64
N ASP A 96 -1.80 -12.76 6.93
CA ASP A 96 -2.03 -14.10 7.48
C ASP A 96 -1.96 -15.18 6.40
N HIS A 97 -2.78 -15.10 5.36
CA HIS A 97 -2.96 -16.19 4.38
C HIS A 97 -1.89 -16.22 3.29
N LEU A 98 -1.32 -15.07 2.92
CA LEU A 98 -0.26 -15.00 1.92
C LEU A 98 1.13 -14.84 2.54
N GLY A 99 1.19 -14.64 3.84
CA GLY A 99 2.44 -14.59 4.59
C GLY A 99 3.27 -13.33 4.36
N CYS A 100 2.66 -12.22 3.92
CA CYS A 100 3.37 -10.95 3.79
C CYS A 100 3.84 -10.44 5.16
N ARG A 101 5.07 -9.97 5.24
CA ARG A 101 5.68 -9.47 6.50
C ARG A 101 5.98 -7.98 6.48
N LEU A 102 5.56 -7.28 5.41
CA LEU A 102 5.71 -5.83 5.30
C LEU A 102 4.41 -5.22 4.78
N ILE A 103 3.92 -4.21 5.49
CA ILE A 103 2.86 -3.31 5.05
C ILE A 103 3.52 -1.95 4.81
N LEU A 104 3.39 -1.39 3.61
CA LEU A 104 3.87 -0.06 3.26
C LEU A 104 2.70 0.83 2.92
N VAL A 105 2.49 1.89 3.70
CA VAL A 105 1.52 2.95 3.38
C VAL A 105 2.23 4.06 2.60
N MET A 106 1.71 4.38 1.44
CA MET A 106 2.33 5.33 0.52
C MET A 106 1.35 6.44 0.13
N GLY A 107 1.67 7.67 0.53
CA GLY A 107 1.04 8.89 0.03
C GLY A 107 1.75 9.44 -1.21
N HIS A 108 1.22 10.52 -1.76
CA HIS A 108 1.84 11.21 -2.89
C HIS A 108 1.53 12.71 -2.88
N THR A 109 2.38 13.49 -3.53
CA THR A 109 2.17 14.93 -3.70
C THR A 109 0.98 15.22 -4.62
N HIS A 110 0.33 16.37 -4.41
CA HIS A 110 -0.83 16.79 -5.19
C HIS A 110 -1.97 15.75 -5.20
N CYS A 111 -2.26 15.16 -4.04
CA CYS A 111 -3.38 14.24 -3.88
C CYS A 111 -4.70 15.01 -3.94
N GLY A 112 -5.54 14.71 -4.93
CA GLY A 112 -6.83 15.38 -5.11
C GLY A 112 -7.80 15.14 -3.94
N ALA A 113 -7.73 14.00 -3.26
CA ALA A 113 -8.57 13.72 -2.10
C ALA A 113 -8.14 14.56 -0.87
N VAL A 114 -6.83 14.75 -0.67
CA VAL A 114 -6.30 15.63 0.39
C VAL A 114 -6.66 17.09 0.09
N ASP A 115 -6.49 17.54 -1.15
CA ASP A 115 -6.89 18.89 -1.56
C ASP A 115 -8.40 19.12 -1.35
N ALA A 116 -9.24 18.17 -1.70
CA ALA A 116 -10.68 18.24 -1.45
C ALA A 116 -11.03 18.24 0.03
N ALA A 117 -10.24 17.60 0.89
CA ALA A 117 -10.44 17.64 2.34
C ALA A 117 -10.08 19.01 2.92
N ILE A 118 -9.00 19.66 2.43
CA ILE A 118 -8.56 20.98 2.88
C ILE A 118 -9.51 22.09 2.35
N ASN A 119 -9.75 22.11 1.05
CA ASN A 119 -10.33 23.28 0.37
C ASN A 119 -11.75 23.06 -0.13
N GLY A 120 -12.21 21.81 -0.18
CA GLY A 120 -13.48 21.47 -0.79
C GLY A 120 -14.66 21.41 0.18
N ASN A 121 -15.85 21.33 -0.40
CA ASN A 121 -17.07 20.98 0.32
C ASN A 121 -17.72 19.75 -0.36
N PRO A 122 -17.11 18.57 -0.24
CA PRO A 122 -17.55 17.37 -0.93
C PRO A 122 -18.91 16.89 -0.42
N GLU A 123 -19.68 16.35 -1.35
CA GLU A 123 -21.00 15.79 -1.10
C GLU A 123 -21.04 14.30 -1.43
N ASN A 124 -22.12 13.65 -1.07
CA ASN A 124 -22.39 12.24 -1.32
C ASN A 124 -21.24 11.33 -0.80
N TYR A 125 -20.90 10.30 -1.55
CA TYR A 125 -19.90 9.31 -1.13
C TYR A 125 -18.47 9.83 -1.05
N ILE A 126 -18.14 10.94 -1.72
CA ILE A 126 -16.81 11.58 -1.62
C ILE A 126 -16.59 12.07 -0.19
N LYS A 127 -17.67 12.44 0.51
CA LYS A 127 -17.63 12.92 1.88
C LYS A 127 -17.03 11.89 2.84
N PHE A 128 -17.26 10.59 2.66
CA PHE A 128 -16.66 9.55 3.52
C PHE A 128 -15.13 9.58 3.46
N ILE A 129 -14.57 9.77 2.25
CA ILE A 129 -13.12 9.85 2.06
C ILE A 129 -12.56 11.12 2.70
N THR A 130 -13.20 12.25 2.44
CA THR A 130 -12.68 13.55 2.90
C THR A 130 -12.88 13.76 4.40
N ASP A 131 -13.91 13.20 4.99
CA ASP A 131 -14.10 13.24 6.45
C ASP A 131 -13.00 12.45 7.16
N GLU A 132 -12.64 11.27 6.63
CA GLU A 132 -11.55 10.47 7.17
C GLU A 132 -10.20 11.22 7.07
N ILE A 133 -9.93 11.86 5.93
CA ILE A 133 -8.74 12.68 5.77
C ILE A 133 -8.76 13.87 6.73
N ARG A 134 -9.90 14.52 6.95
CA ARG A 134 -10.04 15.63 7.92
C ARG A 134 -9.75 15.21 9.35
N LEU A 135 -10.14 14.00 9.74
CA LEU A 135 -9.76 13.44 11.05
C LEU A 135 -8.23 13.32 11.18
N ALA A 136 -7.56 12.97 10.09
CA ALA A 136 -6.11 12.84 10.05
C ALA A 136 -5.39 14.19 10.13
N ILE A 137 -5.85 15.18 9.38
CA ILE A 137 -5.12 16.44 9.14
C ILE A 137 -5.52 17.56 10.12
N GLY A 138 -6.71 17.49 10.75
CA GLY A 138 -7.23 18.58 11.58
C GLY A 138 -7.33 19.90 10.81
N ASP A 139 -6.73 20.94 11.35
CA ASP A 139 -6.72 22.30 10.76
C ASP A 139 -5.52 22.53 9.82
N GLU A 140 -4.76 21.49 9.44
CA GLU A 140 -3.61 21.64 8.56
C GLU A 140 -4.05 22.04 7.13
N THR A 141 -3.42 23.04 6.57
CA THR A 141 -3.73 23.59 5.24
C THR A 141 -2.58 23.46 4.25
N ASP A 142 -1.37 23.16 4.72
CA ASP A 142 -0.26 22.81 3.82
C ASP A 142 -0.47 21.42 3.23
N ALA A 143 -0.61 21.35 1.92
CA ALA A 143 -0.96 20.11 1.22
C ALA A 143 0.09 18.99 1.37
N ALA A 144 1.38 19.34 1.48
CA ALA A 144 2.44 18.35 1.66
C ALA A 144 2.38 17.77 3.07
N LYS A 145 2.23 18.64 4.07
CA LYS A 145 2.09 18.22 5.47
C LYS A 145 0.81 17.43 5.71
N ALA A 146 -0.30 17.84 5.12
CA ALA A 146 -1.56 17.10 5.17
C ALA A 146 -1.42 15.68 4.57
N CYS A 147 -0.69 15.51 3.47
CA CYS A 147 -0.41 14.18 2.93
C CYS A 147 0.39 13.31 3.92
N GLU A 148 1.40 13.88 4.58
CA GLU A 148 2.18 13.15 5.60
C GLU A 148 1.32 12.75 6.80
N LEU A 149 0.48 13.66 7.32
CA LEU A 149 -0.43 13.38 8.42
C LEU A 149 -1.45 12.29 8.07
N ASN A 150 -1.96 12.31 6.84
CA ASN A 150 -2.90 11.30 6.36
C ASN A 150 -2.24 9.92 6.24
N VAL A 151 -0.99 9.82 5.78
CA VAL A 151 -0.22 8.57 5.79
C VAL A 151 -0.04 8.05 7.22
N ALA A 152 0.38 8.93 8.14
CA ALA A 152 0.56 8.56 9.54
C ALA A 152 -0.75 8.11 10.22
N HIS A 153 -1.89 8.69 9.82
CA HIS A 153 -3.20 8.27 10.28
C HIS A 153 -3.57 6.87 9.78
N SER A 154 -3.38 6.61 8.49
CA SER A 154 -3.62 5.29 7.91
C SER A 154 -2.75 4.20 8.57
N ILE A 155 -1.48 4.51 8.89
CA ILE A 155 -0.60 3.60 9.64
C ILE A 155 -1.21 3.29 11.01
N ARG A 156 -1.63 4.30 11.78
CA ARG A 156 -2.25 4.08 13.10
C ARG A 156 -3.49 3.19 13.03
N ILE A 157 -4.38 3.41 12.04
CA ILE A 157 -5.57 2.56 11.87
C ILE A 157 -5.17 1.10 11.64
N ILE A 158 -4.11 0.85 10.87
CA ILE A 158 -3.63 -0.51 10.61
C ILE A 158 -3.01 -1.11 11.89
N GLU A 159 -2.17 -0.36 12.59
CA GLU A 159 -1.52 -0.80 13.84
C GLU A 159 -2.52 -1.02 14.98
N ASP A 160 -3.64 -0.30 15.00
CA ASP A 160 -4.73 -0.47 15.99
C ASP A 160 -5.54 -1.76 15.77
N SER A 161 -5.36 -2.49 14.65
CA SER A 161 -5.94 -3.81 14.46
C SER A 161 -5.28 -4.82 15.39
N LEU A 162 -6.10 -5.50 16.21
CA LEU A 162 -5.61 -6.55 17.13
C LEU A 162 -4.90 -7.68 16.37
N GLU A 163 -5.40 -8.03 15.19
CA GLU A 163 -4.81 -9.10 14.37
C GLU A 163 -3.43 -8.71 13.84
N ILE A 164 -3.29 -7.47 13.35
CA ILE A 164 -1.99 -6.94 12.90
C ILE A 164 -1.00 -6.89 14.06
N HIS A 165 -1.44 -6.42 15.23
CA HIS A 165 -0.61 -6.36 16.43
C HIS A 165 -0.07 -7.76 16.83
N HIS A 166 -0.93 -8.77 16.85
CA HIS A 166 -0.51 -10.16 17.10
C HIS A 166 0.49 -10.66 16.06
N MET A 167 0.27 -10.34 14.78
CA MET A 167 1.19 -10.73 13.70
C MET A 167 2.56 -10.01 13.81
N GLU A 168 2.61 -8.78 14.31
CA GLU A 168 3.88 -8.09 14.57
C GLU A 168 4.71 -8.82 15.62
N GLU A 169 4.07 -9.28 16.72
CA GLU A 169 4.72 -10.03 17.78
C GLU A 169 5.14 -11.43 17.33
N ASP A 170 4.24 -12.17 16.68
CA ASP A 170 4.42 -13.59 16.37
C ASP A 170 5.29 -13.85 15.13
N THR A 171 5.24 -12.97 14.14
CA THR A 171 5.82 -13.23 12.81
C THR A 171 6.88 -12.23 12.38
N GLY A 172 7.02 -11.12 13.12
CA GLY A 172 7.91 -10.03 12.74
C GLY A 172 7.38 -9.18 11.58
N LEU A 173 6.04 -9.17 11.36
CA LEU A 173 5.39 -8.20 10.47
C LEU A 173 5.80 -6.78 10.88
N ARG A 174 5.84 -5.85 9.91
CA ARG A 174 6.07 -4.42 10.15
C ARG A 174 5.13 -3.59 9.27
N VAL A 175 4.67 -2.49 9.85
CA VAL A 175 3.94 -1.44 9.16
C VAL A 175 4.85 -0.25 8.89
#